data_7a5113cc007803c5c2a32c7912b84280
#
_entry.id   7a5113cc007803c5c2a32c7912b84280
#
_cell.length_a   1.000
_cell.length_b   1.000
_cell.length_c   1.000
_cell.angle_alpha   90.00
_cell.angle_beta   90.00
_cell.angle_gamma   90.00
#
_symmetry.space_group_name_H-M   'P 1'
#
loop_
_entity.id
_entity.type
_entity.pdbx_description
1 polymer ?
#
loop_
_entity_poly.entity_id
_entity_poly.type
_entity_poly.pdbx_seq_one_letter_code
_entity_poly.pdbx_strand_id
1 'polypeptide(L)'
;MSAEQTTGRVWNRRRTEKQRRLTEAKVSGKVIPTDQLVAVLEQLLAPGDRVVLEGNNQKQADFLSRMLAEVNPQKIHDLHMIMPSVGRSEHLDLFEKGIARKLDFSFSGTQSLRISQLLEDGLLEIGAIHTYIELYSRLYVDLSPNVALIAGYKADRKGNLYTGPSTEDTPALVEAAAFHDGIVIAQVNELVDDECDLPRVDIPGSWIDYVVVADKPFFIEPLFTRDPRLIKQEHILMAMMAIKGIYAEHQVQSLNHGIGFNTAAIELLLPTYGEQLGLKGKICKHWTLNP
;
A
#
# COMPACT_ATOMS: atom_id res chain seq x y z
N MET A 1 21.19 -39.40 -8.88
CA MET A 1 20.72 -38.32 -8.02
C MET A 1 21.84 -37.93 -7.09
N SER A 2 22.49 -36.78 -7.33
CA SER A 2 23.71 -36.39 -6.60
C SER A 2 23.33 -35.87 -5.19
N ALA A 3 24.22 -36.08 -4.24
CA ALA A 3 24.10 -35.72 -2.82
C ALA A 3 23.95 -34.18 -2.57
N GLU A 4 24.05 -33.35 -3.61
CA GLU A 4 23.91 -31.89 -3.54
C GLU A 4 22.44 -31.39 -3.39
N GLN A 5 21.45 -32.25 -3.59
CA GLN A 5 20.05 -31.87 -3.52
C GLN A 5 19.41 -31.89 -2.12
N THR A 6 20.14 -32.35 -1.09
CA THR A 6 19.52 -32.64 0.23
C THR A 6 19.87 -31.67 1.36
N THR A 7 20.69 -30.64 1.15
CA THR A 7 21.13 -29.74 2.25
C THR A 7 20.73 -28.28 2.12
N GLY A 8 19.87 -27.91 1.17
CA GLY A 8 19.38 -26.54 1.05
C GLY A 8 18.42 -26.18 2.18
N ARG A 9 18.86 -25.35 3.13
CA ARG A 9 17.99 -24.76 4.14
C ARG A 9 16.86 -24.00 3.43
N VAL A 10 15.68 -23.89 4.05
CA VAL A 10 14.46 -23.30 3.45
C VAL A 10 14.71 -21.93 2.82
N TRP A 11 15.51 -21.06 3.48
CA TRP A 11 15.89 -19.76 2.93
C TRP A 11 16.75 -19.81 1.68
N ASN A 12 17.63 -20.82 1.52
CA ASN A 12 18.41 -20.98 0.30
C ASN A 12 17.51 -21.31 -0.90
N ARG A 13 16.38 -22.00 -0.68
CA ARG A 13 15.42 -22.30 -1.75
C ARG A 13 14.74 -21.02 -2.25
N ARG A 14 14.29 -20.14 -1.35
CA ARG A 14 13.67 -18.87 -1.74
C ARG A 14 14.66 -18.00 -2.51
N ARG A 15 15.88 -17.87 -2.02
CA ARG A 15 16.94 -17.11 -2.69
C ARG A 15 17.26 -17.66 -4.08
N THR A 16 17.40 -18.97 -4.21
CA THR A 16 17.65 -19.62 -5.50
C THR A 16 16.50 -19.42 -6.45
N GLU A 17 15.27 -19.54 -5.97
CA GLU A 17 14.06 -19.31 -6.75
C GLU A 17 13.96 -17.86 -7.20
N LYS A 18 14.20 -16.89 -6.32
CA LYS A 18 14.27 -15.47 -6.68
C LYS A 18 15.27 -15.24 -7.80
N GLN A 19 16.51 -15.74 -7.68
CA GLN A 19 17.55 -15.56 -8.69
C GLN A 19 17.17 -16.19 -10.03
N ARG A 20 16.54 -17.36 -10.01
CA ARG A 20 16.02 -18.01 -11.21
C ARG A 20 15.01 -17.11 -11.92
N ARG A 21 13.98 -16.64 -11.21
CA ARG A 21 12.93 -15.77 -11.77
C ARG A 21 13.49 -14.46 -12.33
N LEU A 22 14.41 -13.81 -11.61
CA LEU A 22 15.06 -12.58 -12.08
C LEU A 22 15.87 -12.83 -13.36
N THR A 23 16.52 -13.99 -13.46
CA THR A 23 17.28 -14.36 -14.66
C THR A 23 16.35 -14.64 -15.84
N GLU A 24 15.25 -15.34 -15.62
CA GLU A 24 14.24 -15.69 -16.64
C GLU A 24 13.49 -14.47 -17.16
N ALA A 25 13.29 -13.44 -16.33
CA ALA A 25 12.64 -12.18 -16.71
C ALA A 25 13.43 -11.38 -17.77
N LYS A 26 14.75 -11.62 -17.89
CA LYS A 26 15.64 -11.01 -18.91
C LYS A 26 15.58 -9.48 -18.98
N VAL A 27 15.31 -8.81 -17.89
CA VAL A 27 15.32 -7.35 -17.82
C VAL A 27 16.76 -6.86 -17.74
N SER A 28 17.12 -5.90 -18.59
CA SER A 28 18.44 -5.27 -18.52
C SER A 28 18.44 -4.13 -17.51
N GLY A 29 19.23 -4.29 -16.45
CA GLY A 29 19.25 -3.35 -15.34
C GLY A 29 18.01 -3.50 -14.43
N LYS A 30 17.56 -2.40 -13.82
CA LYS A 30 16.41 -2.41 -12.89
C LYS A 30 15.14 -1.80 -13.43
N VAL A 31 15.18 -1.13 -14.57
CA VAL A 31 14.03 -0.43 -15.13
C VAL A 31 13.32 -1.31 -16.15
N ILE A 32 12.09 -1.70 -15.84
CA ILE A 32 11.23 -2.45 -16.76
C ILE A 32 10.58 -1.47 -17.75
N PRO A 33 10.72 -1.67 -19.06
CA PRO A 33 9.92 -0.95 -20.04
C PRO A 33 8.43 -1.19 -19.79
N THR A 34 7.62 -0.13 -19.82
CA THR A 34 6.19 -0.20 -19.46
C THR A 34 5.40 -1.20 -20.30
N ASP A 35 5.72 -1.29 -21.60
CA ASP A 35 5.12 -2.22 -22.55
C ASP A 35 5.51 -3.68 -22.33
N GLN A 36 6.57 -3.96 -21.57
CA GLN A 36 7.03 -5.31 -21.27
C GLN A 36 6.56 -5.80 -19.89
N LEU A 37 5.92 -4.94 -19.09
CA LEU A 37 5.64 -5.24 -17.69
C LEU A 37 4.80 -6.50 -17.49
N VAL A 38 3.74 -6.71 -18.28
CA VAL A 38 2.89 -7.91 -18.16
C VAL A 38 3.70 -9.19 -18.41
N ALA A 39 4.51 -9.20 -19.47
CA ALA A 39 5.37 -10.34 -19.80
C ALA A 39 6.42 -10.61 -18.70
N VAL A 40 6.96 -9.56 -18.09
CA VAL A 40 7.90 -9.65 -16.97
C VAL A 40 7.19 -10.18 -15.72
N LEU A 41 5.99 -9.71 -15.41
CA LEU A 41 5.19 -10.22 -14.29
C LEU A 41 4.92 -11.73 -14.44
N GLU A 42 4.60 -12.20 -15.66
CA GLU A 42 4.41 -13.64 -15.95
C GLU A 42 5.68 -14.50 -15.74
N GLN A 43 6.86 -13.91 -15.75
CA GLN A 43 8.12 -14.60 -15.44
C GLN A 43 8.49 -14.52 -13.95
N LEU A 44 8.09 -13.43 -13.28
CA LEU A 44 8.43 -13.19 -11.89
C LEU A 44 7.47 -13.84 -10.89
N LEU A 45 6.23 -14.11 -11.32
CA LEU A 45 5.19 -14.73 -10.51
C LEU A 45 5.09 -16.23 -10.78
N ALA A 46 4.57 -16.95 -9.81
CA ALA A 46 4.18 -18.35 -9.95
C ALA A 46 2.80 -18.59 -9.30
N PRO A 47 2.04 -19.59 -9.77
CA PRO A 47 0.78 -19.95 -9.14
C PRO A 47 0.92 -20.17 -7.63
N GLY A 48 -0.02 -19.63 -6.86
CA GLY A 48 -0.03 -19.74 -5.41
C GLY A 48 0.94 -18.80 -4.67
N ASP A 49 1.66 -17.92 -5.36
CA ASP A 49 2.54 -16.94 -4.71
C ASP A 49 1.74 -16.02 -3.79
N ARG A 50 2.36 -15.65 -2.67
CA ARG A 50 1.90 -14.55 -1.84
C ARG A 50 2.41 -13.25 -2.41
N VAL A 51 1.47 -12.39 -2.79
CA VAL A 51 1.76 -11.08 -3.39
C VAL A 51 1.23 -10.00 -2.47
N VAL A 52 2.12 -9.20 -1.90
CA VAL A 52 1.70 -7.98 -1.21
C VAL A 52 1.55 -6.86 -2.22
N LEU A 53 0.39 -6.20 -2.20
CA LEU A 53 0.08 -5.07 -3.06
C LEU A 53 -0.18 -3.84 -2.19
N GLU A 54 0.64 -2.81 -2.36
CA GLU A 54 0.46 -1.57 -1.64
C GLU A 54 -0.83 -0.88 -2.11
N GLY A 55 -1.74 -0.68 -1.19
CA GLY A 55 -3.00 -0.05 -1.47
C GLY A 55 -3.58 0.58 -0.22
N ASN A 56 -3.66 1.90 -0.19
CA ASN A 56 -4.46 2.64 0.76
C ASN A 56 -5.05 3.88 0.08
N ASN A 57 -5.66 4.78 0.81
CA ASN A 57 -6.33 5.92 0.19
C ASN A 57 -5.36 7.00 -0.31
N GLN A 58 -4.14 7.04 0.22
CA GLN A 58 -3.17 8.09 -0.09
C GLN A 58 -2.09 7.67 -1.06
N LYS A 59 -1.75 6.38 -1.11
CA LYS A 59 -0.70 5.86 -1.98
C LYS A 59 -1.01 4.42 -2.37
N GLN A 60 -0.96 4.13 -3.65
CA GLN A 60 -1.41 2.85 -4.18
C GLN A 60 -0.58 2.41 -5.38
N ALA A 61 -0.31 1.11 -5.44
CA ALA A 61 0.30 0.47 -6.60
C ALA A 61 -0.77 0.14 -7.67
N ASP A 62 -1.53 1.16 -8.09
CA ASP A 62 -2.68 1.03 -8.99
C ASP A 62 -2.28 0.57 -10.41
N PHE A 63 -1.17 1.09 -10.94
CA PHE A 63 -0.65 0.67 -12.24
C PHE A 63 -0.21 -0.79 -12.22
N LEU A 64 0.57 -1.20 -11.20
CA LEU A 64 0.98 -2.60 -11.04
C LEU A 64 -0.22 -3.52 -10.85
N SER A 65 -1.26 -3.08 -10.13
CA SER A 65 -2.51 -3.84 -9.97
C SER A 65 -3.21 -4.06 -11.30
N ARG A 66 -3.35 -3.02 -12.13
CA ARG A 66 -3.95 -3.11 -13.46
C ARG A 66 -3.16 -4.03 -14.39
N MET A 67 -1.83 -3.93 -14.37
CA MET A 67 -0.96 -4.79 -15.19
C MET A 67 -0.95 -6.23 -14.69
N LEU A 68 -1.04 -6.45 -13.39
CA LEU A 68 -1.21 -7.79 -12.83
C LEU A 68 -2.53 -8.42 -13.27
N ALA A 69 -3.59 -7.62 -13.41
CA ALA A 69 -4.89 -8.10 -13.91
C ALA A 69 -4.89 -8.45 -15.42
N GLU A 70 -3.83 -8.18 -16.15
CA GLU A 70 -3.66 -8.52 -17.57
C GLU A 70 -2.79 -9.77 -17.82
N VAL A 71 -2.22 -10.37 -16.78
CA VAL A 71 -1.45 -11.63 -16.94
C VAL A 71 -2.38 -12.77 -17.35
N ASN A 72 -1.82 -13.77 -18.02
CA ASN A 72 -2.58 -14.93 -18.44
C ASN A 72 -2.97 -15.80 -17.21
N PRO A 73 -4.25 -15.96 -16.89
CA PRO A 73 -4.69 -16.74 -15.73
C PRO A 73 -4.42 -18.25 -15.87
N GLN A 74 -4.10 -18.74 -17.05
CA GLN A 74 -3.64 -20.13 -17.23
C GLN A 74 -2.18 -20.32 -16.77
N LYS A 75 -1.41 -19.24 -16.72
CA LYS A 75 -0.02 -19.25 -16.21
C LYS A 75 0.07 -18.81 -14.76
N ILE A 76 -0.64 -17.73 -14.41
CA ILE A 76 -0.59 -17.13 -13.08
C ILE A 76 -2.01 -17.16 -12.51
N HIS A 77 -2.20 -17.97 -11.48
CA HIS A 77 -3.48 -18.19 -10.82
C HIS A 77 -3.28 -18.53 -9.35
N ASP A 78 -4.38 -18.58 -8.61
CA ASP A 78 -4.40 -18.90 -7.18
C ASP A 78 -3.50 -18.00 -6.31
N LEU A 79 -3.21 -16.78 -6.77
CA LEU A 79 -2.40 -15.86 -5.97
C LEU A 79 -3.08 -15.58 -4.63
N HIS A 80 -2.27 -15.56 -3.57
CA HIS A 80 -2.68 -15.11 -2.25
C HIS A 80 -2.32 -13.62 -2.11
N MET A 81 -3.30 -12.75 -2.30
CA MET A 81 -3.10 -11.32 -2.20
C MET A 81 -3.10 -10.87 -0.74
N ILE A 82 -2.15 -10.01 -0.41
CA ILE A 82 -2.05 -9.35 0.90
C ILE A 82 -2.10 -7.85 0.64
N MET A 83 -3.14 -7.19 1.14
CA MET A 83 -3.37 -5.76 0.91
C MET A 83 -3.64 -5.06 2.24
N PRO A 84 -2.77 -4.14 2.69
CA PRO A 84 -3.07 -3.35 3.88
C PRO A 84 -4.43 -2.66 3.77
N SER A 85 -4.75 -2.16 2.57
CA SER A 85 -6.07 -1.61 2.28
C SER A 85 -6.51 -1.96 0.85
N VAL A 86 -7.74 -2.42 0.70
CA VAL A 86 -8.38 -2.60 -0.61
C VAL A 86 -8.99 -1.26 -1.03
N GLY A 87 -8.13 -0.29 -1.36
CA GLY A 87 -8.51 1.10 -1.61
C GLY A 87 -9.16 1.36 -2.97
N ARG A 88 -9.01 0.44 -3.94
CA ARG A 88 -9.45 0.63 -5.33
C ARG A 88 -10.27 -0.57 -5.82
N SER A 89 -11.18 -0.29 -6.76
CA SER A 89 -11.95 -1.35 -7.41
C SER A 89 -11.07 -2.30 -8.20
N GLU A 90 -10.02 -1.79 -8.84
CA GLU A 90 -9.08 -2.54 -9.67
C GLU A 90 -8.37 -3.65 -8.90
N HIS A 91 -8.21 -3.50 -7.57
CA HIS A 91 -7.61 -4.53 -6.73
C HIS A 91 -8.44 -5.84 -6.71
N LEU A 92 -9.74 -5.72 -6.93
CA LEU A 92 -10.66 -6.88 -6.92
C LEU A 92 -10.81 -7.55 -8.30
N ASP A 93 -10.39 -6.88 -9.38
CA ASP A 93 -10.43 -7.46 -10.72
C ASP A 93 -9.58 -8.74 -10.83
N LEU A 94 -8.54 -8.86 -10.01
CA LEU A 94 -7.69 -10.05 -9.93
C LEU A 94 -8.46 -11.32 -9.58
N PHE A 95 -9.48 -11.20 -8.72
CA PHE A 95 -10.31 -12.33 -8.29
C PHE A 95 -11.33 -12.71 -9.36
N GLU A 96 -11.96 -11.73 -10.00
CA GLU A 96 -12.91 -11.96 -11.09
C GLU A 96 -12.27 -12.61 -12.30
N LYS A 97 -10.99 -12.26 -12.57
CA LYS A 97 -10.20 -12.83 -13.67
C LYS A 97 -9.57 -14.19 -13.33
N GLY A 98 -9.74 -14.70 -12.10
CA GLY A 98 -9.17 -15.98 -11.66
C GLY A 98 -7.66 -15.97 -11.47
N ILE A 99 -7.04 -14.80 -11.36
CA ILE A 99 -5.60 -14.63 -11.11
C ILE A 99 -5.30 -14.78 -9.62
N ALA A 100 -6.14 -14.19 -8.77
CA ALA A 100 -6.05 -14.32 -7.33
C ALA A 100 -7.20 -15.17 -6.77
N ARG A 101 -6.95 -15.82 -5.64
CA ARG A 101 -7.94 -16.67 -4.96
C ARG A 101 -8.17 -16.26 -3.52
N LYS A 102 -7.12 -15.90 -2.81
CA LYS A 102 -7.15 -15.63 -1.38
C LYS A 102 -6.74 -14.20 -1.07
N LEU A 103 -7.40 -13.59 -0.06
CA LEU A 103 -7.16 -12.21 0.36
C LEU A 103 -6.96 -12.14 1.87
N ASP A 104 -5.85 -11.53 2.29
CA ASP A 104 -5.63 -11.00 3.64
C ASP A 104 -5.57 -9.46 3.55
N PHE A 105 -6.29 -8.76 4.43
CA PHE A 105 -6.38 -7.31 4.39
C PHE A 105 -6.71 -6.71 5.76
N SER A 106 -6.50 -5.39 5.91
CA SER A 106 -6.88 -4.67 7.14
C SER A 106 -8.08 -3.74 6.94
N PHE A 107 -8.20 -3.14 5.77
CA PHE A 107 -9.27 -2.18 5.48
C PHE A 107 -9.80 -2.36 4.06
N SER A 108 -11.11 -2.28 3.87
CA SER A 108 -11.75 -2.43 2.55
C SER A 108 -12.61 -1.23 2.14
N GLY A 109 -12.99 -0.37 3.07
CA GLY A 109 -13.75 0.85 2.79
C GLY A 109 -14.96 0.62 1.90
N THR A 110 -15.01 1.36 0.79
CA THR A 110 -16.09 1.28 -0.21
C THR A 110 -16.12 -0.03 -0.99
N GLN A 111 -15.06 -0.84 -0.94
CA GLN A 111 -14.97 -2.12 -1.65
C GLN A 111 -15.61 -3.29 -0.88
N SER A 112 -16.07 -3.07 0.36
CA SER A 112 -16.63 -4.13 1.21
C SER A 112 -17.79 -4.88 0.55
N LEU A 113 -18.67 -4.17 -0.16
CA LEU A 113 -19.82 -4.77 -0.83
C LEU A 113 -19.37 -5.72 -1.95
N ARG A 114 -18.39 -5.29 -2.77
CA ARG A 114 -17.86 -6.12 -3.86
C ARG A 114 -17.10 -7.35 -3.31
N ILE A 115 -16.36 -7.19 -2.21
CA ILE A 115 -15.72 -8.30 -1.51
C ILE A 115 -16.77 -9.33 -1.07
N SER A 116 -17.88 -8.88 -0.46
CA SER A 116 -18.98 -9.78 -0.05
C SER A 116 -19.57 -10.53 -1.24
N GLN A 117 -19.79 -9.86 -2.37
CA GLN A 117 -20.28 -10.48 -3.58
C GLN A 117 -19.32 -11.55 -4.12
N LEU A 118 -18.01 -11.23 -4.19
CA LEU A 118 -17.00 -12.20 -4.63
C LEU A 118 -16.89 -13.43 -3.73
N LEU A 119 -17.15 -13.26 -2.43
CA LEU A 119 -17.23 -14.37 -1.47
C LEU A 119 -18.44 -15.25 -1.74
N GLU A 120 -19.63 -14.67 -1.94
CA GLU A 120 -20.87 -15.37 -2.25
C GLU A 120 -20.74 -16.15 -3.57
N ASP A 121 -20.09 -15.56 -4.57
CA ASP A 121 -19.85 -16.17 -5.87
C ASP A 121 -18.73 -17.25 -5.83
N GLY A 122 -18.05 -17.42 -4.70
CA GLY A 122 -16.97 -18.37 -4.53
C GLY A 122 -15.69 -18.03 -5.29
N LEU A 123 -15.54 -16.76 -5.73
CA LEU A 123 -14.38 -16.28 -6.47
C LEU A 123 -13.25 -15.81 -5.55
N LEU A 124 -13.55 -15.50 -4.30
CA LEU A 124 -12.61 -15.00 -3.31
C LEU A 124 -12.73 -15.82 -2.00
N GLU A 125 -11.59 -16.09 -1.39
CA GLU A 125 -11.48 -16.65 -0.04
C GLU A 125 -10.82 -15.61 0.88
N ILE A 126 -11.41 -15.33 2.05
CA ILE A 126 -10.74 -14.50 3.06
C ILE A 126 -9.77 -15.37 3.84
N GLY A 127 -8.49 -14.97 3.85
CA GLY A 127 -7.49 -15.51 4.74
C GLY A 127 -7.74 -15.03 6.17
N ALA A 128 -7.62 -13.73 6.37
CA ALA A 128 -8.01 -13.06 7.61
C ALA A 128 -8.23 -11.54 7.36
N ILE A 129 -8.96 -10.92 8.28
CA ILE A 129 -9.08 -9.47 8.39
C ILE A 129 -8.25 -9.07 9.61
N HIS A 130 -7.25 -8.24 9.39
CA HIS A 130 -6.24 -7.88 10.37
C HIS A 130 -6.40 -6.45 10.90
N THR A 131 -5.87 -6.18 12.05
CA THR A 131 -5.43 -4.81 12.37
C THR A 131 -4.15 -4.51 11.59
N TYR A 132 -3.83 -3.22 11.36
CA TYR A 132 -2.59 -2.86 10.64
C TYR A 132 -1.34 -3.42 11.34
N ILE A 133 -1.27 -3.30 12.67
CA ILE A 133 -0.12 -3.80 13.45
C ILE A 133 0.00 -5.33 13.33
N GLU A 134 -1.13 -6.04 13.39
CA GLU A 134 -1.15 -7.49 13.21
C GLU A 134 -0.69 -7.87 11.82
N LEU A 135 -1.21 -7.22 10.76
CA LEU A 135 -0.81 -7.52 9.38
C LEU A 135 0.70 -7.33 9.20
N TYR A 136 1.26 -6.23 9.68
CA TYR A 136 2.71 -6.01 9.60
C TYR A 136 3.49 -7.09 10.34
N SER A 137 3.07 -7.48 11.53
CA SER A 137 3.71 -8.58 12.26
C SER A 137 3.63 -9.90 11.48
N ARG A 138 2.47 -10.19 10.88
CA ARG A 138 2.24 -11.40 10.09
C ARG A 138 3.09 -11.46 8.81
N LEU A 139 3.36 -10.31 8.18
CA LEU A 139 4.26 -10.23 7.02
C LEU A 139 5.67 -10.76 7.33
N TYR A 140 6.14 -10.57 8.56
CA TYR A 140 7.45 -11.07 8.99
C TYR A 140 7.43 -12.51 9.51
N VAL A 141 6.29 -12.98 10.02
CA VAL A 141 6.21 -14.29 10.69
C VAL A 141 5.77 -15.39 9.72
N ASP A 142 4.60 -15.25 9.10
CA ASP A 142 3.98 -16.34 8.32
C ASP A 142 3.36 -15.92 6.98
N LEU A 143 3.09 -14.64 6.79
CA LEU A 143 2.62 -14.09 5.52
C LEU A 143 3.73 -13.47 4.66
N SER A 144 5.00 -13.84 4.90
CA SER A 144 6.13 -13.30 4.13
C SER A 144 5.88 -13.38 2.63
N PRO A 145 5.86 -12.23 1.90
CA PRO A 145 5.50 -12.22 0.49
C PRO A 145 6.59 -12.85 -0.38
N ASN A 146 6.17 -13.46 -1.48
CA ASN A 146 7.06 -13.87 -2.57
C ASN A 146 7.37 -12.67 -3.48
N VAL A 147 6.36 -11.81 -3.68
CA VAL A 147 6.48 -10.60 -4.48
C VAL A 147 5.81 -9.44 -3.75
N ALA A 148 6.47 -8.28 -3.73
CA ALA A 148 5.91 -7.02 -3.27
C ALA A 148 5.77 -6.05 -4.44
N LEU A 149 4.56 -5.55 -4.62
CA LEU A 149 4.19 -4.54 -5.59
C LEU A 149 3.90 -3.24 -4.85
N ILE A 150 4.77 -2.26 -5.01
CA ILE A 150 4.75 -1.02 -4.22
C ILE A 150 4.69 0.23 -5.11
N ALA A 151 4.35 1.36 -4.50
CA ALA A 151 4.30 2.64 -5.16
C ALA A 151 5.27 3.65 -4.53
N GLY A 152 5.97 4.40 -5.38
CA GLY A 152 6.80 5.52 -5.00
C GLY A 152 6.57 6.72 -5.90
N TYR A 153 7.07 7.88 -5.50
CA TYR A 153 6.95 9.08 -6.30
C TYR A 153 8.04 9.16 -7.35
N LYS A 154 9.31 8.96 -6.95
CA LYS A 154 10.48 8.97 -7.84
C LYS A 154 11.42 7.82 -7.53
N ALA A 155 12.11 7.32 -8.53
CA ALA A 155 13.26 6.43 -8.35
C ALA A 155 14.41 6.84 -9.27
N ASP A 156 15.63 6.49 -8.90
CA ASP A 156 16.76 6.50 -9.81
C ASP A 156 16.89 5.17 -10.57
N ARG A 157 17.82 5.11 -11.53
CA ARG A 157 18.09 3.89 -12.32
C ARG A 157 18.71 2.74 -11.52
N LYS A 158 19.18 3.00 -10.31
CA LYS A 158 19.72 1.99 -9.39
C LYS A 158 18.62 1.42 -8.46
N GLY A 159 17.41 2.00 -8.52
CA GLY A 159 16.26 1.59 -7.73
C GLY A 159 16.16 2.27 -6.36
N ASN A 160 17.01 3.30 -6.08
CA ASN A 160 16.80 4.12 -4.90
C ASN A 160 15.46 4.85 -5.03
N LEU A 161 14.61 4.77 -3.98
CA LEU A 161 13.23 5.19 -4.06
C LEU A 161 12.95 6.34 -3.10
N TYR A 162 12.33 7.38 -3.61
CA TYR A 162 11.63 8.40 -2.85
C TYR A 162 10.14 8.10 -2.87
N THR A 163 9.57 7.82 -1.70
CA THR A 163 8.17 7.41 -1.56
C THR A 163 7.17 8.56 -1.78
N GLY A 164 7.64 9.80 -1.73
CA GLY A 164 6.80 11.00 -1.83
C GLY A 164 6.48 11.61 -0.46
N PRO A 165 5.47 12.47 -0.39
CA PRO A 165 5.07 13.12 0.86
C PRO A 165 4.42 12.15 1.86
N SER A 166 3.94 10.99 1.39
CA SER A 166 3.38 9.93 2.22
C SER A 166 4.19 8.65 2.04
N THR A 167 4.82 8.18 3.10
CA THR A 167 5.59 6.93 3.09
C THR A 167 4.68 5.72 3.23
N GLU A 168 3.61 5.85 4.02
CA GLU A 168 2.60 4.82 4.29
C GLU A 168 3.20 3.45 4.62
N ASP A 169 2.69 2.41 3.98
CA ASP A 169 3.04 1.01 4.26
C ASP A 169 4.37 0.59 3.59
N THR A 170 4.92 1.39 2.66
CA THR A 170 6.03 0.98 1.78
C THR A 170 7.21 0.35 2.51
N PRO A 171 7.75 0.93 3.61
CA PRO A 171 8.91 0.33 4.28
C PRO A 171 8.60 -1.07 4.81
N ALA A 172 7.46 -1.26 5.48
CA ALA A 172 7.09 -2.54 6.05
C ALA A 172 6.91 -3.63 4.98
N LEU A 173 6.29 -3.28 3.84
CA LEU A 173 6.07 -4.21 2.73
C LEU A 173 7.38 -4.60 2.04
N VAL A 174 8.25 -3.61 1.81
CA VAL A 174 9.55 -3.83 1.17
C VAL A 174 10.46 -4.68 2.04
N GLU A 175 10.60 -4.32 3.33
CA GLU A 175 11.44 -5.08 4.26
C GLU A 175 10.96 -6.51 4.40
N ALA A 176 9.64 -6.72 4.57
CA ALA A 176 9.06 -8.06 4.68
C ALA A 176 9.35 -8.93 3.45
N ALA A 177 9.38 -8.36 2.25
CA ALA A 177 9.74 -9.08 1.04
C ALA A 177 11.25 -9.24 0.88
N ALA A 178 12.01 -8.14 0.91
CA ALA A 178 13.44 -8.11 0.62
C ALA A 178 14.26 -8.97 1.59
N PHE A 179 13.93 -8.94 2.89
CA PHE A 179 14.66 -9.68 3.92
C PHE A 179 14.32 -11.18 3.97
N HIS A 180 13.26 -11.58 3.25
CA HIS A 180 12.89 -12.99 3.10
C HIS A 180 13.09 -13.50 1.66
N ASP A 181 14.02 -12.89 0.91
CA ASP A 181 14.32 -13.27 -0.48
C ASP A 181 13.07 -13.21 -1.40
N GLY A 182 12.13 -12.31 -1.14
CA GLY A 182 11.04 -11.96 -2.05
C GLY A 182 11.50 -10.96 -3.12
N ILE A 183 10.73 -10.84 -4.19
CA ILE A 183 10.96 -9.90 -5.29
C ILE A 183 10.21 -8.60 -4.99
N VAL A 184 10.86 -7.46 -5.19
CA VAL A 184 10.26 -6.14 -4.97
C VAL A 184 10.22 -5.37 -6.28
N ILE A 185 9.01 -4.97 -6.70
CA ILE A 185 8.76 -4.17 -7.90
C ILE A 185 8.09 -2.86 -7.47
N ALA A 186 8.71 -1.75 -7.83
CA ALA A 186 8.18 -0.41 -7.53
C ALA A 186 7.63 0.26 -8.79
N GLN A 187 6.35 0.67 -8.77
CA GLN A 187 5.89 1.67 -9.72
C GLN A 187 6.27 3.07 -9.22
N VAL A 188 6.64 3.96 -10.14
CA VAL A 188 6.95 5.35 -9.83
C VAL A 188 6.28 6.30 -10.82
N ASN A 189 6.06 7.54 -10.39
CA ASN A 189 5.56 8.58 -11.27
C ASN A 189 6.67 9.15 -12.16
N GLU A 190 7.91 9.13 -11.68
CA GLU A 190 9.06 9.73 -12.36
C GLU A 190 10.33 8.91 -12.12
N LEU A 191 11.10 8.71 -13.18
CA LEU A 191 12.44 8.13 -13.13
C LEU A 191 13.45 9.25 -13.32
N VAL A 192 14.43 9.33 -12.40
CA VAL A 192 15.56 10.25 -12.49
C VAL A 192 16.84 9.49 -12.83
N ASP A 193 17.85 10.20 -13.31
CA ASP A 193 19.10 9.56 -13.75
C ASP A 193 20.06 9.26 -12.60
N ASP A 194 20.09 10.12 -11.57
CA ASP A 194 21.00 10.00 -10.43
C ASP A 194 20.25 10.13 -9.09
N GLU A 195 20.83 9.54 -8.05
CA GLU A 195 20.36 9.64 -6.67
C GLU A 195 20.29 11.09 -6.17
N CYS A 196 21.21 11.95 -6.62
CA CYS A 196 21.24 13.37 -6.27
C CYS A 196 20.00 14.15 -6.74
N ASP A 197 19.24 13.60 -7.70
CA ASP A 197 17.99 14.18 -8.18
C ASP A 197 16.78 13.78 -7.32
N LEU A 198 16.97 12.88 -6.36
CA LEU A 198 15.95 12.53 -5.38
C LEU A 198 15.98 13.51 -4.20
N PRO A 199 14.81 13.94 -3.68
CA PRO A 199 14.76 14.76 -2.46
C PRO A 199 15.41 14.07 -1.24
N ARG A 200 15.27 12.76 -1.18
CA ARG A 200 15.90 11.85 -0.21
C ARG A 200 15.71 10.41 -0.70
N VAL A 201 16.45 9.48 -0.13
CA VAL A 201 16.24 8.03 -0.34
C VAL A 201 15.49 7.47 0.85
N ASP A 202 14.25 7.06 0.63
CA ASP A 202 13.44 6.42 1.66
C ASP A 202 13.67 4.90 1.68
N ILE A 203 13.81 4.28 0.50
CA ILE A 203 14.10 2.86 0.34
C ILE A 203 15.36 2.71 -0.51
N PRO A 204 16.40 2.02 0.00
CA PRO A 204 17.62 1.81 -0.75
C PRO A 204 17.41 0.90 -1.96
N GLY A 205 18.06 1.21 -3.07
CA GLY A 205 17.94 0.45 -4.30
C GLY A 205 18.35 -1.02 -4.17
N SER A 206 19.16 -1.38 -3.18
CA SER A 206 19.53 -2.77 -2.90
C SER A 206 18.33 -3.64 -2.48
N TRP A 207 17.23 -3.05 -2.02
CA TRP A 207 16.01 -3.75 -1.63
C TRP A 207 14.96 -3.80 -2.74
N ILE A 208 15.18 -3.06 -3.83
CA ILE A 208 14.30 -3.01 -4.99
C ILE A 208 14.91 -3.84 -6.12
N ASP A 209 14.18 -4.80 -6.65
CA ASP A 209 14.65 -5.59 -7.80
C ASP A 209 14.36 -4.87 -9.11
N TYR A 210 13.15 -4.31 -9.25
CA TYR A 210 12.74 -3.59 -10.45
C TYR A 210 11.95 -2.33 -10.15
N VAL A 211 12.05 -1.39 -11.08
CA VAL A 211 11.28 -0.13 -11.13
C VAL A 211 10.56 -0.06 -12.47
N VAL A 212 9.35 0.46 -12.47
CA VAL A 212 8.59 0.78 -13.69
C VAL A 212 7.96 2.15 -13.56
N VAL A 213 7.97 2.92 -14.63
CA VAL A 213 7.26 4.21 -14.68
C VAL A 213 5.80 3.94 -15.02
N ALA A 214 4.88 4.41 -14.19
CA ALA A 214 3.46 4.25 -14.42
C ALA A 214 3.00 5.03 -15.67
N ASP A 215 2.05 4.47 -16.41
CA ASP A 215 1.45 5.09 -17.60
C ASP A 215 0.76 6.43 -17.27
N LYS A 216 0.19 6.51 -16.07
CA LYS A 216 -0.42 7.71 -15.51
C LYS A 216 0.13 7.90 -14.09
N PRO A 217 0.71 9.06 -13.80
CA PRO A 217 1.19 9.35 -12.45
C PRO A 217 0.06 9.22 -11.44
N PHE A 218 0.29 8.43 -10.40
CA PHE A 218 -0.60 8.35 -9.26
C PHE A 218 -0.35 9.56 -8.35
N PHE A 219 -1.42 10.20 -7.89
CA PHE A 219 -1.31 11.28 -6.93
C PHE A 219 -1.07 10.70 -5.53
N ILE A 220 0.05 11.06 -4.94
CA ILE A 220 0.44 10.63 -3.59
C ILE A 220 0.12 11.78 -2.63
N GLU A 221 -0.93 11.60 -1.83
CA GLU A 221 -1.36 12.60 -0.85
C GLU A 221 -0.42 12.65 0.35
N PRO A 222 -0.13 13.83 0.92
CA PRO A 222 0.44 13.93 2.26
C PRO A 222 -0.50 13.32 3.30
N LEU A 223 0.04 12.52 4.20
CA LEU A 223 -0.73 11.74 5.17
C LEU A 223 -1.69 12.60 6.02
N PHE A 224 -1.22 13.77 6.46
CA PHE A 224 -1.96 14.64 7.40
C PHE A 224 -2.75 15.75 6.74
N THR A 225 -2.79 15.81 5.42
CA THR A 225 -3.51 16.85 4.71
C THR A 225 -4.79 16.31 4.10
N ARG A 226 -5.86 17.06 4.25
CA ARG A 226 -7.10 16.88 3.51
C ARG A 226 -7.37 18.16 2.76
N ASP A 227 -7.76 18.07 1.51
CA ASP A 227 -8.15 19.26 0.74
C ASP A 227 -9.39 19.87 1.37
N PRO A 228 -9.31 21.06 1.98
CA PRO A 228 -10.45 21.68 2.65
C PRO A 228 -11.60 22.00 1.69
N ARG A 229 -11.34 22.08 0.38
CA ARG A 229 -12.38 22.29 -0.65
C ARG A 229 -13.32 21.08 -0.78
N LEU A 230 -12.92 19.91 -0.30
CA LEU A 230 -13.73 18.70 -0.28
C LEU A 230 -14.57 18.55 0.99
N ILE A 231 -14.41 19.45 1.97
CA ILE A 231 -15.24 19.48 3.18
C ILE A 231 -16.65 19.96 2.77
N LYS A 232 -17.65 19.11 3.04
CA LYS A 232 -19.03 19.36 2.71
C LYS A 232 -19.76 20.04 3.87
N GLN A 233 -20.97 20.55 3.59
CA GLN A 233 -21.80 21.23 4.61
C GLN A 233 -22.16 20.30 5.78
N GLU A 234 -22.43 19.02 5.49
CA GLU A 234 -22.70 18.02 6.54
C GLU A 234 -21.51 17.84 7.49
N HIS A 235 -20.25 17.85 6.97
CA HIS A 235 -19.06 17.79 7.82
C HIS A 235 -18.96 19.03 8.73
N ILE A 236 -19.27 20.21 8.20
CA ILE A 236 -19.30 21.46 8.97
C ILE A 236 -20.36 21.41 10.08
N LEU A 237 -21.58 20.97 9.75
CA LEU A 237 -22.66 20.83 10.74
C LEU A 237 -22.28 19.83 11.84
N MET A 238 -21.78 18.67 11.48
CA MET A 238 -21.32 17.64 12.44
C MET A 238 -20.19 18.18 13.33
N ALA A 239 -19.25 18.92 12.75
CA ALA A 239 -18.16 19.55 13.48
C ALA A 239 -18.67 20.58 14.49
N MET A 240 -19.63 21.46 14.10
CA MET A 240 -20.25 22.43 15.00
C MET A 240 -21.01 21.75 16.13
N MET A 241 -21.73 20.67 15.84
CA MET A 241 -22.42 19.88 16.87
C MET A 241 -21.44 19.24 17.86
N ALA A 242 -20.34 18.65 17.36
CA ALA A 242 -19.29 18.04 18.19
C ALA A 242 -18.60 19.11 19.07
N ILE A 243 -18.20 20.23 18.51
CA ILE A 243 -17.54 21.32 19.25
C ILE A 243 -18.47 21.87 20.33
N LYS A 244 -19.75 22.10 20.04
CA LYS A 244 -20.71 22.63 21.01
C LYS A 244 -21.15 21.57 22.02
N GLY A 245 -21.65 20.43 21.54
CA GLY A 245 -22.32 19.42 22.36
C GLY A 245 -21.37 18.46 23.07
N ILE A 246 -20.10 18.42 22.67
CA ILE A 246 -19.09 17.58 23.31
C ILE A 246 -17.98 18.43 23.91
N TYR A 247 -17.25 19.20 23.10
CA TYR A 247 -16.03 19.87 23.56
C TYR A 247 -16.32 20.98 24.55
N ALA A 248 -17.29 21.84 24.24
CA ALA A 248 -17.66 22.93 25.13
C ALA A 248 -18.47 22.44 26.34
N GLU A 249 -19.43 21.55 26.14
CA GLU A 249 -20.28 21.00 27.22
C GLU A 249 -19.46 20.25 28.27
N HIS A 250 -18.53 19.38 27.82
CA HIS A 250 -17.71 18.58 28.71
C HIS A 250 -16.34 19.20 29.04
N GLN A 251 -16.10 20.46 28.66
CA GLN A 251 -14.85 21.19 28.89
C GLN A 251 -13.60 20.36 28.53
N VAL A 252 -13.63 19.79 27.30
CA VAL A 252 -12.56 18.93 26.80
C VAL A 252 -11.24 19.70 26.71
N GLN A 253 -10.16 19.13 27.25
CA GLN A 253 -8.84 19.74 27.30
C GLN A 253 -7.79 19.05 26.43
N SER A 254 -8.06 17.81 26.03
CA SER A 254 -7.16 17.00 25.20
C SER A 254 -7.94 16.40 24.04
N LEU A 255 -7.38 16.47 22.84
CA LEU A 255 -7.98 15.96 21.63
C LEU A 255 -7.02 14.98 20.94
N ASN A 256 -7.60 13.90 20.43
CA ASN A 256 -6.95 12.98 19.53
C ASN A 256 -7.86 12.81 18.30
N HIS A 257 -7.47 13.40 17.19
CA HIS A 257 -8.25 13.42 15.98
C HIS A 257 -7.71 12.42 14.95
N GLY A 258 -8.61 11.68 14.32
CA GLY A 258 -8.28 10.94 13.11
C GLY A 258 -8.13 11.87 11.90
N ILE A 259 -7.74 11.30 10.76
CA ILE A 259 -7.43 12.02 9.52
C ILE A 259 -8.61 12.17 8.57
N GLY A 260 -9.84 11.89 9.01
CA GLY A 260 -11.06 12.00 8.18
C GLY A 260 -11.55 13.43 7.97
N PHE A 261 -12.46 13.63 7.00
CA PHE A 261 -13.04 14.95 6.73
C PHE A 261 -13.87 15.53 7.88
N ASN A 262 -14.49 14.68 8.71
CA ASN A 262 -15.21 15.14 9.90
C ASN A 262 -14.29 15.82 10.90
N THR A 263 -13.13 15.21 11.17
CA THR A 263 -12.13 15.78 12.06
C THR A 263 -11.41 16.96 11.45
N ALA A 264 -11.14 16.94 10.15
CA ALA A 264 -10.61 18.11 9.44
C ALA A 264 -11.57 19.32 9.54
N ALA A 265 -12.87 19.09 9.46
CA ALA A 265 -13.87 20.14 9.66
C ALA A 265 -13.87 20.67 11.11
N ILE A 266 -13.69 19.80 12.11
CA ILE A 266 -13.54 20.22 13.50
C ILE A 266 -12.31 21.11 13.67
N GLU A 267 -11.17 20.69 13.13
CA GLU A 267 -9.92 21.46 13.22
C GLU A 267 -10.01 22.81 12.52
N LEU A 268 -10.72 22.88 11.38
CA LEU A 268 -10.99 24.11 10.66
C LEU A 268 -11.84 25.10 11.49
N LEU A 269 -12.83 24.61 12.23
CA LEU A 269 -13.77 25.43 12.97
C LEU A 269 -13.31 25.72 14.41
N LEU A 270 -12.44 24.92 14.98
CA LEU A 270 -12.01 25.07 16.38
C LEU A 270 -11.39 26.44 16.68
N PRO A 271 -10.53 27.04 15.82
CA PRO A 271 -9.96 28.36 16.07
C PRO A 271 -10.97 29.50 16.09
N THR A 272 -12.11 29.36 15.42
CA THR A 272 -13.13 30.41 15.29
C THR A 272 -14.39 30.12 16.11
N TYR A 273 -15.11 29.08 15.75
CA TYR A 273 -16.33 28.69 16.44
C TYR A 273 -16.06 28.18 17.85
N GLY A 274 -14.97 27.42 18.06
CA GLY A 274 -14.55 26.99 19.38
C GLY A 274 -14.14 28.17 20.29
N GLU A 275 -13.53 29.22 19.74
CA GLU A 275 -13.25 30.45 20.49
C GLU A 275 -14.52 31.14 20.99
N GLN A 276 -15.55 31.22 20.13
CA GLN A 276 -16.86 31.77 20.53
C GLN A 276 -17.51 31.00 21.66
N LEU A 277 -17.21 29.72 21.81
CA LEU A 277 -17.67 28.83 22.88
C LEU A 277 -16.70 28.78 24.09
N GLY A 278 -15.71 29.66 24.15
CA GLY A 278 -14.77 29.76 25.26
C GLY A 278 -13.74 28.64 25.36
N LEU A 279 -13.45 27.95 24.26
CA LEU A 279 -12.48 26.85 24.21
C LEU A 279 -11.05 27.31 23.95
N LYS A 280 -10.82 28.58 23.58
CA LYS A 280 -9.49 29.13 23.32
C LYS A 280 -8.60 29.00 24.54
N GLY A 281 -7.41 28.46 24.35
CA GLY A 281 -6.41 28.21 25.41
C GLY A 281 -6.71 27.05 26.34
N LYS A 282 -7.88 26.41 26.23
CA LYS A 282 -8.23 25.25 27.07
C LYS A 282 -7.80 23.92 26.43
N ILE A 283 -7.86 23.84 25.11
CA ILE A 283 -7.58 22.59 24.36
C ILE A 283 -6.12 22.52 23.89
N CYS A 284 -5.36 23.61 23.93
CA CYS A 284 -4.02 23.70 23.33
C CYS A 284 -2.89 22.94 24.03
N LYS A 285 -3.14 22.22 25.13
CA LYS A 285 -2.05 21.61 25.90
C LYS A 285 -1.59 20.23 25.43
N HIS A 286 -2.37 19.52 24.64
CA HIS A 286 -2.04 18.18 24.17
C HIS A 286 -2.69 17.90 22.80
N TRP A 287 -2.18 18.53 21.77
CA TRP A 287 -2.50 18.11 20.40
C TRP A 287 -1.61 16.91 20.05
N THR A 288 -2.17 15.74 20.05
CA THR A 288 -1.59 14.61 19.34
C THR A 288 -2.43 14.38 18.11
N LEU A 289 -1.93 14.78 16.95
CA LEU A 289 -2.39 14.21 15.69
C LEU A 289 -1.95 12.75 15.74
N ASN A 290 -2.89 11.82 15.63
CA ASN A 290 -2.54 10.44 15.37
C ASN A 290 -1.97 10.36 13.96
N PRO A 291 -0.76 9.80 13.78
CA PRO A 291 -0.21 9.53 12.47
C PRO A 291 -1.06 8.51 11.71
#